data_a8ac134641a80685f32559b9a9a220ef
#
_entry.id   a8ac134641a80685f32559b9a9a220ef
#
_cell.length_a   1.000
_cell.length_b   1.000
_cell.length_c   1.000
_cell.angle_alpha   90.00
_cell.angle_beta   90.00
_cell.angle_gamma   90.00
#
_symmetry.space_group_name_H-M   'P 1'
#
loop_
_entity.id
_entity.type
_entity.pdbx_description
1 polymer ?
#
loop_
_entity_poly.entity_id
_entity_poly.type
_entity_poly.pdbx_seq_one_letter_code
_entity_poly.pdbx_strand_id
1 'polypeptide(L)'
;MTIYAFVASHRIIDLTTVALLSNGASSVPETLKSDTAGQLGVEGSVVLATCNRLEVYIKLAVPEHLAPVSELIFAHIAAQAGLAQEIVSSSFEVYSDL
;
A
#
# COMPACT_ATOMS: atom_id res chain seq x y z
N MET A 1 -8.02 11.24 -13.16
CA MET A 1 -7.76 9.95 -12.49
C MET A 1 -6.28 9.67 -12.52
N THR A 2 -5.73 9.18 -11.42
CA THR A 2 -4.28 8.99 -11.28
C THR A 2 -3.98 7.62 -10.71
N ILE A 3 -2.94 6.99 -11.23
CA ILE A 3 -2.45 5.71 -10.71
C ILE A 3 -1.22 5.97 -9.87
N TYR A 4 -1.20 5.42 -8.66
CA TYR A 4 -0.08 5.51 -7.73
C TYR A 4 0.48 4.12 -7.47
N ALA A 5 1.79 4.03 -7.29
CA ALA A 5 2.46 2.81 -6.89
C ALA A 5 3.18 3.02 -5.57
N PHE A 6 2.91 2.13 -4.62
CA PHE A 6 3.64 2.05 -3.35
C PHE A 6 4.61 0.89 -3.48
N VAL A 7 5.90 1.17 -3.39
CA VAL A 7 6.95 0.17 -3.65
C VAL A 7 7.85 0.02 -2.45
N ALA A 8 7.94 -1.20 -1.93
CA ALA A 8 8.90 -1.58 -0.90
C ALA A 8 9.81 -2.64 -1.51
N SER A 9 11.11 -2.38 -1.56
CA SER A 9 12.04 -3.28 -2.21
C SER A 9 13.23 -3.62 -1.32
N HIS A 10 13.86 -4.75 -1.59
CA HIS A 10 15.07 -5.22 -0.90
C HIS A 10 16.22 -4.21 -1.01
N ARG A 11 16.18 -3.31 -1.97
CA ARG A 11 17.22 -2.28 -2.12
C ARG A 11 17.20 -1.28 -0.96
N ILE A 12 16.06 -1.15 -0.27
CA ILE A 12 15.86 -0.15 0.79
C ILE A 12 15.68 -0.81 2.13
N ILE A 13 15.00 -1.96 2.18
CA ILE A 13 14.69 -2.68 3.42
C ILE A 13 15.16 -4.12 3.30
N ASP A 14 15.29 -4.82 4.44
CA ASP A 14 15.74 -6.21 4.41
C ASP A 14 14.64 -7.16 3.93
N LEU A 15 15.04 -8.37 3.54
CA LEU A 15 14.12 -9.38 2.98
C LEU A 15 13.07 -9.82 4.01
N THR A 16 13.42 -9.89 5.28
CA THR A 16 12.47 -10.25 6.33
C THR A 16 11.35 -9.23 6.41
N THR A 17 11.70 -7.94 6.34
CA THR A 17 10.70 -6.87 6.37
C THR A 17 9.83 -6.90 5.10
N VAL A 18 10.43 -7.16 3.92
CA VAL A 18 9.63 -7.30 2.69
C VAL A 18 8.61 -8.43 2.85
N ALA A 19 9.00 -9.56 3.42
CA ALA A 19 8.09 -10.69 3.61
C ALA A 19 6.94 -10.35 4.57
N LEU A 20 7.24 -9.65 5.67
CA LEU A 20 6.21 -9.22 6.62
C LEU A 20 5.23 -8.25 5.99
N LEU A 21 5.75 -7.26 5.23
CA LEU A 21 4.91 -6.30 4.53
C LEU A 21 4.02 -6.99 3.49
N SER A 22 4.57 -7.96 2.76
CA SER A 22 3.82 -8.69 1.74
C SER A 22 2.66 -9.47 2.35
N ASN A 23 2.87 -10.11 3.49
CA ASN A 23 1.80 -10.78 4.22
C ASN A 23 0.72 -9.80 4.64
N GLY A 24 1.11 -8.64 5.15
CA GLY A 24 0.17 -7.60 5.56
C GLY A 24 -0.59 -6.99 4.39
N ALA A 25 0.03 -6.92 3.22
CA ALA A 25 -0.56 -6.28 2.06
C ALA A 25 -1.54 -7.17 1.30
N SER A 26 -1.55 -8.47 1.53
CA SER A 26 -2.35 -9.42 0.74
C SER A 26 -3.84 -9.11 0.77
N SER A 27 -4.36 -8.53 1.84
CA SER A 27 -5.77 -8.18 1.99
C SER A 27 -6.08 -6.70 1.73
N VAL A 28 -5.09 -5.91 1.28
CA VAL A 28 -5.30 -4.49 0.97
C VAL A 28 -6.42 -4.27 -0.06
N PRO A 29 -6.50 -5.04 -1.18
CA PRO A 29 -7.58 -4.81 -2.14
C PRO A 29 -8.97 -4.95 -1.53
N GLU A 30 -9.17 -5.93 -0.64
CA GLU A 30 -10.46 -6.12 0.03
C GLU A 30 -10.77 -4.97 0.98
N THR A 31 -9.77 -4.50 1.70
CA THR A 31 -9.91 -3.36 2.60
C THR A 31 -10.26 -2.10 1.82
N LEU A 32 -9.65 -1.89 0.66
CA LEU A 32 -9.93 -0.72 -0.17
C LEU A 32 -11.31 -0.78 -0.84
N LYS A 33 -11.96 -1.94 -0.88
CA LYS A 33 -13.34 -2.06 -1.35
C LYS A 33 -14.37 -1.75 -0.27
N SER A 34 -13.93 -1.51 0.97
CA SER A 34 -14.85 -1.17 2.06
C SER A 34 -15.51 0.19 1.80
N ASP A 35 -16.62 0.47 2.51
CA ASP A 35 -17.36 1.72 2.34
C ASP A 35 -16.48 2.95 2.54
N THR A 36 -15.58 2.91 3.53
CA THR A 36 -14.69 4.03 3.81
C THR A 36 -13.78 4.33 2.61
N ALA A 37 -13.19 3.29 2.03
CA ALA A 37 -12.33 3.46 0.87
C ALA A 37 -13.13 3.89 -0.36
N GLY A 38 -14.37 3.41 -0.50
CA GLY A 38 -15.26 3.85 -1.56
C GLY A 38 -15.52 5.34 -1.53
N GLN A 39 -15.66 5.91 -0.32
CA GLN A 39 -15.83 7.36 -0.15
C GLN A 39 -14.59 8.15 -0.56
N LEU A 40 -13.41 7.53 -0.52
CA LEU A 40 -12.16 8.16 -0.91
C LEU A 40 -11.88 8.07 -2.41
N GLY A 41 -12.74 7.39 -3.17
CA GLY A 41 -12.63 7.34 -4.63
C GLY A 41 -11.58 6.37 -5.15
N VAL A 42 -11.33 5.28 -4.43
CA VAL A 42 -10.46 4.22 -4.93
C VAL A 42 -11.21 3.41 -5.97
N GLU A 43 -10.74 3.47 -7.22
CA GLU A 43 -11.39 2.81 -8.35
C GLU A 43 -10.84 1.43 -8.64
N GLY A 44 -9.68 1.11 -8.11
CA GLY A 44 -9.07 -0.19 -8.28
C GLY A 44 -7.76 -0.29 -7.52
N SER A 45 -7.34 -1.52 -7.24
CA SER A 45 -6.07 -1.79 -6.59
C SER A 45 -5.53 -3.15 -7.00
N VAL A 46 -4.21 -3.27 -7.04
CA VAL A 46 -3.50 -4.52 -7.34
C VAL A 46 -2.30 -4.63 -6.42
N VAL A 47 -2.08 -5.80 -5.87
CA VAL A 47 -0.90 -6.11 -5.07
C VAL A 47 -0.05 -7.11 -5.83
N LEU A 48 1.23 -6.77 -6.05
CA LEU A 48 2.21 -7.66 -6.67
C LEU A 48 3.34 -7.88 -5.67
N ALA A 49 3.56 -9.13 -5.29
CA ALA A 49 4.59 -9.46 -4.32
C ALA A 49 5.53 -10.55 -4.89
N THR A 50 6.83 -10.29 -4.78
CA THR A 50 7.88 -11.27 -5.06
C THR A 50 8.69 -11.45 -3.78
N CYS A 51 9.71 -12.32 -3.80
CA CYS A 51 10.51 -12.57 -2.61
C CYS A 51 11.35 -11.34 -2.17
N ASN A 52 11.56 -10.38 -3.06
CA ASN A 52 12.40 -9.21 -2.75
C ASN A 52 11.75 -7.87 -3.06
N ARG A 53 10.46 -7.84 -3.41
CA ARG A 53 9.77 -6.60 -3.77
C ARG A 53 8.26 -6.73 -3.54
N LEU A 54 7.68 -5.69 -2.96
CA LEU A 54 6.23 -5.55 -2.79
C LEU A 54 5.80 -4.29 -3.50
N GLU A 55 4.77 -4.39 -4.34
CA GLU A 55 4.18 -3.25 -5.03
C GLU A 55 2.68 -3.25 -4.81
N VAL A 56 2.15 -2.10 -4.42
CA VAL A 56 0.71 -1.88 -4.28
C VAL A 56 0.33 -0.75 -5.23
N TYR A 57 -0.52 -1.05 -6.20
CA TYR A 57 -1.00 -0.08 -7.17
C TYR A 57 -2.42 0.32 -6.80
N ILE A 58 -2.70 1.61 -6.84
CA ILE A 58 -4.07 2.11 -6.64
C ILE A 58 -4.41 3.11 -7.73
N LYS A 59 -5.69 3.16 -8.06
CA LYS A 59 -6.24 4.11 -9.01
C LYS A 59 -7.22 5.01 -8.26
N LEU A 60 -6.94 6.31 -8.24
CA LEU A 60 -7.77 7.29 -7.53
C LEU A 60 -8.49 8.20 -8.50
N ALA A 61 -9.79 8.41 -8.26
CA ALA A 61 -10.58 9.40 -8.98
C ALA A 61 -10.15 10.81 -8.61
N VAL A 62 -9.79 11.04 -7.34
CA VAL A 62 -9.43 12.36 -6.82
C VAL A 62 -8.02 12.28 -6.23
N PRO A 63 -7.01 12.89 -6.89
CA PRO A 63 -5.62 12.83 -6.41
C PRO A 63 -5.42 13.37 -4.99
N GLU A 64 -6.24 14.32 -4.56
CA GLU A 64 -6.17 14.90 -3.21
C GLU A 64 -6.45 13.86 -2.12
N HIS A 65 -7.05 12.73 -2.47
CA HIS A 65 -7.32 11.66 -1.51
C HIS A 65 -6.11 10.74 -1.28
N LEU A 66 -4.97 11.01 -1.91
CA LEU A 66 -3.79 10.15 -1.76
C LEU A 66 -3.36 10.02 -0.30
N ALA A 67 -3.32 11.13 0.45
CA ALA A 67 -2.87 11.09 1.84
C ALA A 67 -3.77 10.21 2.72
N PRO A 68 -5.10 10.38 2.75
CA PRO A 68 -5.94 9.50 3.57
C PRO A 68 -5.95 8.06 3.08
N VAL A 69 -5.86 7.81 1.77
CA VAL A 69 -5.79 6.45 1.24
C VAL A 69 -4.46 5.79 1.64
N SER A 70 -3.35 6.53 1.56
CA SER A 70 -2.05 6.02 1.98
C SER A 70 -2.07 5.63 3.46
N GLU A 71 -2.65 6.45 4.32
CA GLU A 71 -2.77 6.13 5.74
C GLU A 71 -3.59 4.87 5.98
N LEU A 72 -4.68 4.70 5.25
CA LEU A 72 -5.50 3.50 5.35
C LEU A 72 -4.70 2.26 4.97
N ILE A 73 -3.94 2.33 3.87
CA ILE A 73 -3.10 1.22 3.41
C ILE A 73 -2.03 0.90 4.45
N PHE A 74 -1.29 1.91 4.92
CA PHE A 74 -0.20 1.69 5.87
C PHE A 74 -0.71 1.18 7.22
N ALA A 75 -1.84 1.70 7.70
CA ALA A 75 -2.43 1.23 8.94
C ALA A 75 -2.87 -0.23 8.83
N HIS A 76 -3.47 -0.61 7.71
CA HIS A 76 -3.89 -1.99 7.49
C HIS A 76 -2.69 -2.94 7.45
N ILE A 77 -1.66 -2.59 6.67
CA ILE A 77 -0.45 -3.42 6.58
C ILE A 77 0.21 -3.54 7.96
N ALA A 78 0.31 -2.45 8.70
CA ALA A 78 0.92 -2.44 10.03
C ALA A 78 0.17 -3.38 10.98
N ALA A 79 -1.15 -3.31 10.99
CA ALA A 79 -1.97 -4.18 11.84
C ALA A 79 -1.80 -5.65 11.48
N GLN A 80 -1.80 -5.98 10.20
CA GLN A 80 -1.69 -7.36 9.74
C GLN A 80 -0.27 -7.91 9.91
N ALA A 81 0.74 -7.08 9.72
CA ALA A 81 2.14 -7.50 9.80
C ALA A 81 2.71 -7.46 11.23
N GLY A 82 2.00 -6.84 12.17
CA GLY A 82 2.50 -6.67 13.53
C GLY A 82 3.64 -5.67 13.62
N LEU A 83 3.65 -4.66 12.76
CA LEU A 83 4.69 -3.62 12.72
C LEU A 83 4.11 -2.26 13.11
N ALA A 84 4.98 -1.36 13.58
CA ALA A 84 4.57 0.02 13.80
C ALA A 84 4.25 0.68 12.46
N GLN A 85 3.22 1.52 12.43
CA GLN A 85 2.82 2.20 11.19
C GLN A 85 3.93 3.07 10.62
N GLU A 86 4.76 3.66 11.46
CA GLU A 86 5.90 4.48 11.03
C GLU A 86 6.92 3.64 10.26
N ILE A 87 7.16 2.41 10.68
CA ILE A 87 8.05 1.50 9.98
C ILE A 87 7.46 1.17 8.61
N VAL A 88 6.17 0.90 8.55
CA VAL A 88 5.49 0.59 7.28
C VAL A 88 5.57 1.77 6.33
N SER A 89 5.20 2.96 6.77
CA SER A 89 5.18 4.14 5.90
C SER A 89 6.58 4.48 5.39
N SER A 90 7.61 4.35 6.21
CA SER A 90 8.99 4.64 5.80
C SER A 90 9.59 3.57 4.89
N SER A 91 8.97 2.40 4.79
CA SER A 91 9.45 1.30 3.94
C SER A 91 9.04 1.45 2.48
N PHE A 92 8.08 2.31 2.19
CA PHE A 92 7.55 2.48 0.84
C PHE A 92 8.02 3.75 0.18
N GLU A 93 8.31 3.64 -1.12
CA GLU A 93 8.42 4.79 -2.01
C GLU A 93 7.12 4.90 -2.78
N VAL A 94 6.66 6.12 -3.01
CA VAL A 94 5.39 6.37 -3.72
C VAL A 94 5.68 7.04 -5.05
N TYR A 95 5.15 6.45 -6.10
CA TYR A 95 5.28 6.97 -7.46
C TYR A 95 3.90 7.29 -8.02
N SER A 96 3.82 8.28 -8.90
CA SER A 96 2.57 8.67 -9.54
C SER A 96 2.74 8.76 -11.06
N ASP A 97 1.62 8.83 -11.76
CA ASP A 97 1.56 9.00 -13.21
C ASP A 97 2.25 7.86 -13.98
N LEU A 98 1.93 6.67 -13.58
CA LEU A 98 2.46 5.46 -14.21
C LEU A 98 1.71 5.07 -15.48
#